data_d54bc0ff630461b5cfd97e8adaa73a24
#
_entry.id   d54bc0ff630461b5cfd97e8adaa73a24
#
_cell.length_a   1.000
_cell.length_b   1.000
_cell.length_c   1.000
_cell.angle_alpha   90.00
_cell.angle_beta   90.00
_cell.angle_gamma   90.00
#
_symmetry.space_group_name_H-M   'P 1'
#
loop_
_entity.id
_entity.type
_entity.pdbx_description
1 polymer ?
#
loop_
_entity_poly.entity_id
_entity_poly.type
_entity_poly.pdbx_seq_one_letter_code
_entity_poly.pdbx_strand_id
1 'polypeptide(L)'
;MAGRHKQPLGNLFGIQNFGVNLTRLSPKAVSALRHAHSRQDEFIFILEGSPTLITDAGTTELSPGMCAGFRAGMGDGHQLINTTDADVVYLEIGDRSPGDTATYP
;
A
#
# COMPACT_ATOMS: atom_id res chain seq x y z
N MET A 1 1.10 -11.55 4.98
CA MET A 1 -0.25 -11.48 5.54
C MET A 1 -1.19 -12.34 4.72
N ALA A 2 -2.08 -13.06 5.37
CA ALA A 2 -3.05 -13.90 4.68
C ALA A 2 -3.99 -13.06 3.81
N GLY A 3 -4.31 -13.55 2.61
CA GLY A 3 -5.22 -12.88 1.68
C GLY A 3 -4.61 -11.73 0.89
N ARG A 4 -3.32 -11.47 1.04
CA ARG A 4 -2.60 -10.48 0.26
C ARG A 4 -1.74 -11.17 -0.80
N HIS A 5 -1.98 -10.85 -2.07
CA HIS A 5 -1.27 -11.44 -3.21
C HIS A 5 -0.58 -10.32 -3.99
N LYS A 6 0.74 -10.39 -4.09
CA LYS A 6 1.55 -9.33 -4.68
C LYS A 6 2.30 -9.85 -5.90
N GLN A 7 2.20 -9.12 -7.02
CA GLN A 7 2.97 -9.36 -8.24
C GLN A 7 3.95 -8.19 -8.45
N PRO A 8 5.26 -8.42 -8.34
CA PRO A 8 6.26 -7.36 -8.50
C PRO A 8 6.50 -7.08 -9.98
N LEU A 9 5.67 -6.24 -10.59
CA LEU A 9 5.69 -5.94 -12.02
C LEU A 9 6.99 -5.30 -12.47
N GLY A 10 7.59 -4.45 -11.65
CA GLY A 10 8.85 -3.79 -11.99
C GLY A 10 9.99 -4.77 -12.22
N ASN A 11 9.96 -5.92 -11.55
CA ASN A 11 10.99 -6.96 -11.70
C ASN A 11 11.02 -7.57 -13.11
N LEU A 12 9.89 -7.53 -13.83
CA LEU A 12 9.82 -8.03 -15.20
C LEU A 12 10.73 -7.24 -16.16
N PHE A 13 11.06 -6.01 -15.81
CA PHE A 13 11.84 -5.09 -16.64
C PHE A 13 13.19 -4.73 -16.02
N GLY A 14 13.57 -5.39 -14.92
CA GLY A 14 14.84 -5.11 -14.24
C GLY A 14 14.88 -3.75 -13.53
N ILE A 15 13.74 -3.17 -13.20
CA ILE A 15 13.66 -1.90 -12.49
C ILE A 15 14.14 -2.09 -11.05
N GLN A 16 15.12 -1.29 -10.62
CA GLN A 16 15.75 -1.41 -9.30
C GLN A 16 15.57 -0.20 -8.39
N ASN A 17 15.37 1.00 -8.94
CA ASN A 17 15.32 2.22 -8.12
C ASN A 17 13.99 2.39 -7.40
N PHE A 18 12.95 1.75 -7.89
CA PHE A 18 11.65 1.73 -7.23
C PHE A 18 10.94 0.40 -7.49
N GLY A 19 9.98 0.07 -6.65
CA GLY A 19 9.13 -1.10 -6.80
C GLY A 19 7.77 -0.73 -7.35
N VAL A 20 7.25 -1.57 -8.25
CA VAL A 20 5.87 -1.47 -8.75
C VAL A 20 5.22 -2.82 -8.53
N ASN A 21 4.21 -2.86 -7.67
CA ASN A 21 3.50 -4.09 -7.34
C ASN A 21 2.03 -3.97 -7.71
N LEU A 22 1.51 -5.01 -8.36
CA LEU A 22 0.08 -5.21 -8.49
C LEU A 22 -0.35 -6.07 -7.31
N THR A 23 -1.19 -5.54 -6.43
CA THR A 23 -1.57 -6.20 -5.19
C THR A 23 -3.06 -6.44 -5.15
N ARG A 24 -3.45 -7.65 -4.73
CA ARG A 24 -4.84 -8.02 -4.49
C ARG A 24 -5.03 -8.35 -3.03
N LEU A 25 -6.09 -7.79 -2.44
CA LEU A 25 -6.55 -8.14 -1.10
C LEU A 25 -7.87 -8.89 -1.21
N SER A 26 -7.87 -10.13 -0.75
CA SER A 26 -9.10 -10.91 -0.61
C SER A 26 -10.03 -10.27 0.41
N PRO A 27 -11.32 -10.62 0.41
CA PRO A 27 -12.24 -10.12 1.45
C PRO A 27 -11.67 -10.30 2.85
N LYS A 28 -11.76 -9.23 3.66
CA LYS A 28 -11.28 -9.15 5.06
C LYS A 28 -9.77 -9.15 5.24
N ALA A 29 -8.99 -9.13 4.16
CA ALA A 29 -7.53 -9.05 4.23
C ALA A 29 -7.04 -7.63 4.48
N VAL A 30 -5.82 -7.52 5.04
CA VAL A 30 -5.13 -6.24 5.26
C VAL A 30 -3.84 -6.20 4.45
N SER A 31 -3.40 -4.99 4.06
CA SER A 31 -2.19 -4.82 3.26
C SER A 31 -0.92 -5.16 4.04
N ALA A 32 -0.87 -4.76 5.30
CA ALA A 32 0.23 -4.97 6.22
C ALA A 32 -0.22 -4.49 7.60
N LEU A 33 0.64 -4.67 8.61
CA LEU A 33 0.47 -3.93 9.86
C LEU A 33 0.61 -2.44 9.58
N ARG A 34 -0.10 -1.62 10.34
CA ARG A 34 -0.02 -0.17 10.20
C ARG A 34 1.44 0.27 10.42
N HIS A 35 2.01 0.99 9.43
CA HIS A 35 3.44 1.35 9.47
C HIS A 35 3.72 2.65 8.73
N ALA A 36 4.89 3.23 9.03
CA ALA A 36 5.44 4.40 8.35
C ALA A 36 6.92 4.13 8.04
N HIS A 37 7.41 4.71 6.94
CA HIS A 37 8.79 4.57 6.49
C HIS A 37 9.58 5.85 6.77
N SER A 38 10.87 5.70 7.14
CA SER A 38 11.74 6.84 7.44
C SER A 38 12.27 7.51 6.18
N ARG A 39 12.54 6.77 5.11
CA ARG A 39 13.20 7.27 3.89
C ARG A 39 12.51 6.91 2.58
N GLN A 40 11.64 5.93 2.56
CA GLN A 40 10.97 5.48 1.34
C GLN A 40 9.57 6.06 1.22
N ASP A 41 9.29 6.68 0.09
CA ASP A 41 7.94 7.12 -0.25
C ASP A 41 7.13 5.96 -0.78
N GLU A 42 5.83 6.00 -0.54
CA GLU A 42 4.88 5.03 -1.07
C GLU A 42 3.71 5.73 -1.75
N PHE A 43 3.18 5.10 -2.78
CA PHE A 43 2.02 5.57 -3.53
C PHE A 43 1.14 4.38 -3.87
N ILE A 44 -0.17 4.54 -3.76
CA ILE A 44 -1.13 3.53 -4.17
C ILE A 44 -2.17 4.13 -5.11
N PHE A 45 -2.64 3.33 -6.07
CA PHE A 45 -3.71 3.68 -6.99
C PHE A 45 -4.70 2.52 -7.05
N ILE A 46 -5.97 2.80 -6.75
CA ILE A 46 -7.00 1.76 -6.66
C ILE A 46 -7.54 1.45 -8.05
N LEU A 47 -7.48 0.17 -8.43
CA LEU A 47 -7.98 -0.33 -9.71
C LEU A 47 -9.35 -0.97 -9.58
N GLU A 48 -9.58 -1.74 -8.52
CA GLU A 48 -10.84 -2.46 -8.26
C GLU A 48 -11.15 -2.49 -6.78
N GLY A 49 -12.44 -2.47 -6.46
CA GLY A 49 -12.91 -2.62 -5.09
C GLY A 49 -12.89 -1.32 -4.29
N SER A 50 -13.28 -1.43 -3.03
CA SER A 50 -13.45 -0.26 -2.15
C SER A 50 -12.75 -0.51 -0.82
N PRO A 51 -11.42 -0.38 -0.77
CA PRO A 51 -10.67 -0.56 0.47
C PRO A 51 -10.83 0.63 1.41
N THR A 52 -10.58 0.39 2.70
CA THR A 52 -10.51 1.43 3.71
C THR A 52 -9.05 1.74 4.03
N LEU A 53 -8.66 3.00 3.87
CA LEU A 53 -7.34 3.49 4.28
C LEU A 53 -7.41 3.97 5.72
N ILE A 54 -6.48 3.50 6.55
CA ILE A 54 -6.33 3.91 7.94
C ILE A 54 -5.04 4.69 8.10
N THR A 55 -5.15 5.90 8.65
CA THR A 55 -4.02 6.77 9.01
C THR A 55 -4.27 7.38 10.39
N ASP A 56 -3.34 8.20 10.89
CA ASP A 56 -3.53 8.93 12.14
C ASP A 56 -4.76 9.87 12.10
N ALA A 57 -5.11 10.37 10.91
CA ALA A 57 -6.26 11.24 10.73
C ALA A 57 -7.61 10.50 10.76
N GLY A 58 -7.60 9.17 10.80
CA GLY A 58 -8.80 8.34 10.83
C GLY A 58 -8.89 7.40 9.64
N THR A 59 -10.10 7.13 9.18
CA THR A 59 -10.36 6.18 8.10
C THR A 59 -10.98 6.88 6.89
N THR A 60 -10.58 6.43 5.70
CA THR A 60 -11.11 6.93 4.42
C THR A 60 -11.44 5.76 3.53
N GLU A 61 -12.66 5.69 3.02
CA GLU A 61 -13.02 4.71 2.01
C GLU A 61 -12.53 5.18 0.64
N LEU A 62 -11.78 4.31 -0.06
CA LEU A 62 -11.28 4.57 -1.39
C LEU A 62 -12.09 3.78 -2.43
N SER A 63 -12.13 4.28 -3.65
CA SER A 63 -12.80 3.62 -4.77
C SER A 63 -11.91 3.64 -6.02
N PRO A 64 -12.24 2.86 -7.07
CA PRO A 64 -11.43 2.81 -8.28
C PRO A 64 -11.16 4.20 -8.86
N GLY A 65 -9.90 4.45 -9.23
CA GLY A 65 -9.44 5.75 -9.73
C GLY A 65 -8.92 6.69 -8.64
N MET A 66 -9.16 6.39 -7.38
CA MET A 66 -8.58 7.16 -6.27
C MET A 66 -7.16 6.70 -5.96
N CYS A 67 -6.35 7.60 -5.43
CA CYS A 67 -4.97 7.32 -5.05
C CYS A 67 -4.65 7.96 -3.71
N ALA A 68 -3.55 7.48 -3.11
CA ALA A 68 -2.99 8.06 -1.89
C ALA A 68 -1.47 7.94 -1.91
N GLY A 69 -0.80 8.90 -1.31
CA GLY A 69 0.65 8.89 -1.19
C GLY A 69 1.07 9.05 0.27
N PHE A 70 2.20 8.44 0.61
CA PHE A 70 2.73 8.42 1.97
C PHE A 70 4.19 8.86 1.91
N ARG A 71 4.43 10.12 2.24
CA ARG A 71 5.78 10.70 2.20
C ARG A 71 6.63 10.15 3.33
N ALA A 72 7.87 9.78 3.00
CA ALA A 72 8.85 9.31 3.98
C ALA A 72 9.06 10.33 5.10
N GLY A 73 9.34 9.82 6.30
CA GLY A 73 9.71 10.64 7.44
C GLY A 73 8.57 11.35 8.15
N MET A 74 7.30 11.14 7.76
CA MET A 74 6.17 11.81 8.39
C MET A 74 5.70 11.13 9.69
N GLY A 75 6.07 9.88 9.92
CA GLY A 75 5.69 9.15 11.13
C GLY A 75 4.23 8.69 11.19
N ASP A 76 3.41 9.07 10.23
CA ASP A 76 1.99 8.67 10.15
C ASP A 76 1.91 7.25 9.58
N GLY A 77 1.58 6.30 10.42
CA GLY A 77 1.40 4.91 9.98
C GLY A 77 0.14 4.74 9.16
N HIS A 78 0.24 3.95 8.09
CA HIS A 78 -0.88 3.69 7.20
C HIS A 78 -1.09 2.20 6.97
N GLN A 79 -2.31 1.84 6.60
CA GLN A 79 -2.73 0.47 6.35
C GLN A 79 -3.97 0.50 5.45
N LEU A 80 -4.06 -0.46 4.52
CA LEU A 80 -5.26 -0.68 3.72
C LEU A 80 -5.98 -1.93 4.24
N ILE A 81 -7.28 -1.84 4.42
CA ILE A 81 -8.11 -2.97 4.85
C ILE A 81 -9.22 -3.18 3.83
N ASN A 82 -9.42 -4.44 3.42
CA ASN A 82 -10.59 -4.81 2.63
C ASN A 82 -11.70 -5.31 3.55
N THR A 83 -12.62 -4.43 3.92
CA THR A 83 -13.77 -4.79 4.76
C THR A 83 -14.96 -5.32 3.97
N THR A 84 -14.82 -5.43 2.64
CA THR A 84 -15.90 -5.84 1.74
C THR A 84 -15.88 -7.34 1.45
N ASP A 85 -16.87 -7.80 0.71
CA ASP A 85 -16.97 -9.20 0.26
C ASP A 85 -16.43 -9.42 -1.15
N ALA A 86 -15.84 -8.40 -1.75
CA ALA A 86 -15.21 -8.46 -3.07
C ALA A 86 -13.71 -8.20 -2.97
N ASP A 87 -12.94 -8.66 -3.94
CA ASP A 87 -11.51 -8.41 -4.00
C ASP A 87 -11.23 -6.91 -4.21
N VAL A 88 -10.13 -6.47 -3.63
CA VAL A 88 -9.53 -5.15 -3.88
C VAL A 88 -8.27 -5.36 -4.68
N VAL A 89 -8.07 -4.58 -5.75
CA VAL A 89 -6.86 -4.60 -6.57
C VAL A 89 -6.30 -3.18 -6.66
N TYR A 90 -5.01 -3.03 -6.40
CA TYR A 90 -4.36 -1.73 -6.45
C TYR A 90 -2.90 -1.84 -6.90
N LEU A 91 -2.39 -0.75 -7.47
CA LEU A 91 -0.95 -0.59 -7.71
C LEU A 91 -0.32 0.02 -6.46
N GLU A 92 0.82 -0.53 -6.09
CA GLU A 92 1.64 -0.05 -4.98
C GLU A 92 3.01 0.28 -5.54
N ILE A 93 3.43 1.55 -5.41
CA ILE A 93 4.70 2.04 -5.94
C ILE A 93 5.49 2.63 -4.78
N GLY A 94 6.74 2.18 -4.63
CA GLY A 94 7.62 2.68 -3.58
C GLY A 94 9.05 2.80 -4.06
N ASP A 95 9.75 3.85 -3.64
CA ASP A 95 11.16 3.98 -3.92
C ASP A 95 11.97 3.02 -3.03
N ARG A 96 13.24 2.83 -3.40
CA ARG A 96 14.15 1.93 -2.69
C ARG A 96 15.34 2.68 -2.11
N SER A 97 15.11 3.89 -1.59
CA SER A 97 16.15 4.67 -0.92
C SER A 97 16.80 3.86 0.19
N PRO A 98 18.14 3.84 0.26
CA PRO A 98 18.84 3.08 1.30
C PRO A 98 18.66 3.70 2.68
N GLY A 99 18.83 2.87 3.72
CA GLY A 99 18.75 3.31 5.10
C GLY A 99 17.33 3.48 5.63
N ASP A 100 16.32 2.96 4.91
CA ASP A 100 14.94 3.03 5.36
C ASP A 100 14.70 2.15 6.59
N THR A 101 13.87 2.64 7.49
CA THR A 101 13.35 1.87 8.65
C THR A 101 11.85 2.05 8.71
N ALA A 102 11.15 0.98 9.11
CA ALA A 102 9.70 1.02 9.31
C ALA A 102 9.38 1.18 10.78
N THR A 103 8.39 2.03 11.08
CA THR A 103 7.86 2.24 12.43
C THR A 103 6.41 1.75 12.46
N TYR A 104 6.07 1.00 13.49
CA TYR A 104 4.73 0.43 13.68
C TYR A 104 4.05 1.14 14.85
N PRO A 105 3.20 2.13 14.58
CA PRO A 105 2.49 2.86 15.64
C PRO A 105 1.49 2.00 16.39
#